data_2aa526f06c81233fd116556f930b77e9
#
_entry.id   2aa526f06c81233fd116556f930b77e9
#
_cell.length_a   1.000
_cell.length_b   1.000
_cell.length_c   1.000
_cell.angle_alpha   90.00
_cell.angle_beta   90.00
_cell.angle_gamma   90.00
#
_symmetry.space_group_name_H-M   'P 1'
#
loop_
_entity.id
_entity.type
_entity.pdbx_description
1 polymer ?
#
loop_
_entity_poly.entity_id
_entity_poly.type
_entity_poly.pdbx_seq_one_letter_code
_entity_poly.pdbx_strand_id
1 'polypeptide(L)'
;HFHWHPGYPPPQSGACPHIGAVIARTLGPKNPAVPAFINIGQRLENGESEELKAFTTAGFLGSEYGPFNVAFPDAAKDVVTPPGGMSPGRFENRDRFYRRLVDASPVGQLGSGYQRDSLVRSLDNAHRLLGSPAANAFDLALESPETIAKYVPGGWDFSRRLGGDFSREGSYEKANIQRFGLGCLLARRLALGARGLPVDPDGASTG
;
A
#
# COMPACT_ATOMS: atom_id res chain seq x y z
N HIS A 1 8.42 -7.26 -18.51
CA HIS A 1 8.24 -6.59 -17.21
C HIS A 1 9.39 -5.63 -16.90
N PHE A 2 10.66 -6.08 -16.97
CA PHE A 2 11.84 -5.29 -16.56
C PHE A 2 11.95 -3.92 -17.24
N HIS A 3 11.61 -3.82 -18.53
CA HIS A 3 11.72 -2.55 -19.26
C HIS A 3 10.61 -1.55 -18.94
N TRP A 4 9.46 -2.01 -18.45
CA TRP A 4 8.29 -1.16 -18.26
C TRP A 4 8.27 -0.45 -16.92
N HIS A 5 8.78 -1.09 -15.87
CA HIS A 5 8.70 -0.56 -14.52
C HIS A 5 9.94 0.26 -14.12
N PRO A 6 11.16 -0.29 -14.10
CA PRO A 6 12.37 0.48 -13.79
C PRO A 6 13.04 1.10 -15.04
N GLY A 7 12.65 0.68 -16.25
CA GLY A 7 13.27 1.17 -17.48
C GLY A 7 14.67 0.60 -17.78
N TYR A 8 15.17 -0.31 -16.97
CA TYR A 8 16.50 -0.87 -17.07
C TYR A 8 16.46 -2.41 -17.11
N PRO A 9 17.29 -3.06 -17.97
CA PRO A 9 17.42 -4.51 -17.94
C PRO A 9 18.27 -4.99 -16.75
N PRO A 10 18.04 -6.19 -16.20
CA PRO A 10 18.95 -6.82 -15.25
C PRO A 10 20.19 -7.39 -15.99
N PRO A 11 21.33 -7.63 -15.29
CA PRO A 11 21.60 -7.30 -13.90
C PRO A 11 21.98 -5.83 -13.73
N GLN A 12 21.66 -5.25 -12.58
CA GLN A 12 21.95 -3.85 -12.29
C GLN A 12 22.92 -3.75 -11.13
N SER A 13 23.88 -2.83 -11.23
CA SER A 13 24.81 -2.54 -10.15
C SER A 13 24.20 -1.78 -8.98
N GLY A 14 22.98 -1.29 -9.13
CA GLY A 14 22.23 -0.59 -8.10
C GLY A 14 20.73 -0.77 -8.28
N ALA A 15 19.99 -0.63 -7.19
CA ALA A 15 18.53 -0.70 -7.23
C ALA A 15 17.95 0.51 -7.96
N CYS A 16 17.37 0.29 -9.13
CA CYS A 16 16.69 1.32 -9.90
C CYS A 16 15.26 1.54 -9.37
N PRO A 17 14.78 2.78 -9.34
CA PRO A 17 13.44 3.08 -8.85
C PRO A 17 12.38 2.60 -9.83
N HIS A 18 11.27 2.10 -9.29
CA HIS A 18 10.04 1.90 -10.04
C HIS A 18 9.50 3.24 -10.52
N ILE A 19 8.83 3.25 -11.70
CA ILE A 19 8.24 4.48 -12.26
C ILE A 19 7.29 5.19 -11.27
N GLY A 20 6.54 4.43 -10.48
CA GLY A 20 5.68 4.96 -9.42
C GLY A 20 6.45 5.74 -8.35
N ALA A 21 7.67 5.31 -8.02
CA ALA A 21 8.55 6.02 -7.08
C ALA A 21 9.06 7.35 -7.68
N VAL A 22 9.37 7.35 -8.99
CA VAL A 22 9.75 8.59 -9.70
C VAL A 22 8.60 9.59 -9.68
N ILE A 23 7.38 9.12 -9.98
CA ILE A 23 6.17 9.95 -9.95
C ILE A 23 5.91 10.47 -8.53
N ALA A 24 6.02 9.61 -7.51
CA ALA A 24 5.83 9.97 -6.11
C ALA A 24 6.80 11.07 -5.67
N ARG A 25 8.06 10.97 -6.08
CA ARG A 25 9.07 11.99 -5.79
C ARG A 25 8.80 13.31 -6.51
N THR A 26 8.38 13.25 -7.77
CA THR A 26 8.22 14.44 -8.63
C THR A 26 6.96 15.23 -8.29
N LEU A 27 5.83 14.53 -8.08
CA LEU A 27 4.53 15.15 -7.86
C LEU A 27 4.14 15.22 -6.39
N GLY A 28 4.71 14.35 -5.56
CA GLY A 28 4.31 14.20 -4.16
C GLY A 28 2.89 13.66 -3.96
N PRO A 29 2.47 13.48 -2.71
CA PRO A 29 1.11 13.09 -2.38
C PRO A 29 0.17 14.29 -2.50
N LYS A 30 -1.03 14.09 -3.06
CA LYS A 30 -2.08 15.13 -3.08
C LYS A 30 -2.65 15.42 -1.68
N ASN A 31 -2.71 14.37 -0.85
CA ASN A 31 -3.04 14.49 0.55
C ASN A 31 -1.83 13.93 1.35
N PRO A 32 -1.22 14.75 2.23
CA PRO A 32 -0.04 14.32 2.99
C PRO A 32 -0.24 13.07 3.86
N ALA A 33 -1.50 12.74 4.18
CA ALA A 33 -1.82 11.53 4.94
C ALA A 33 -1.92 10.27 4.08
N VAL A 34 -1.97 10.40 2.74
CA VAL A 34 -2.09 9.25 1.82
C VAL A 34 -0.76 9.06 1.11
N PRO A 35 -0.20 7.84 1.08
CA PRO A 35 1.01 7.56 0.33
C PRO A 35 0.88 7.95 -1.15
N ALA A 36 1.91 8.60 -1.71
CA ALA A 36 1.90 9.04 -3.11
C ALA A 36 1.99 7.87 -4.10
N PHE A 37 2.53 6.73 -3.66
CA PHE A 37 2.61 5.51 -4.45
C PHE A 37 2.03 4.34 -3.66
N ILE A 38 0.93 3.76 -4.15
CA ILE A 38 0.26 2.60 -3.57
C ILE A 38 0.26 1.48 -4.61
N ASN A 39 0.75 0.32 -4.21
CA ASN A 39 0.77 -0.88 -5.02
C ASN A 39 -0.33 -1.83 -4.53
N ILE A 40 -1.29 -2.15 -5.40
CA ILE A 40 -2.50 -2.91 -5.03
C ILE A 40 -2.48 -4.27 -5.73
N GLY A 41 -2.68 -5.34 -4.97
CA GLY A 41 -2.90 -6.70 -5.48
C GLY A 41 -1.61 -7.46 -5.83
N GLN A 42 -0.45 -6.84 -5.79
CA GLN A 42 0.81 -7.54 -6.02
C GLN A 42 1.20 -8.33 -4.77
N ARG A 43 1.32 -9.63 -4.95
CA ARG A 43 1.80 -10.56 -3.93
C ARG A 43 3.21 -11.00 -4.31
N LEU A 44 4.11 -10.92 -3.34
CA LEU A 44 5.42 -11.53 -3.42
C LEU A 44 5.29 -12.89 -2.73
N GLU A 45 5.19 -13.94 -3.52
CA GLU A 45 5.10 -15.30 -2.98
C GLU A 45 6.50 -15.83 -2.61
N ASN A 46 6.53 -16.78 -1.66
CA ASN A 46 7.78 -17.43 -1.29
C ASN A 46 8.36 -18.14 -2.52
N GLY A 47 9.61 -17.85 -2.86
CA GLY A 47 10.29 -18.42 -4.02
C GLY A 47 10.32 -17.52 -5.26
N GLU A 48 9.68 -16.37 -5.25
CA GLU A 48 9.91 -15.36 -6.27
C GLU A 48 11.32 -14.80 -6.15
N SER A 49 11.97 -14.61 -7.30
CA SER A 49 13.34 -14.13 -7.35
C SER A 49 13.46 -12.74 -6.74
N GLU A 50 14.63 -12.42 -6.20
CA GLU A 50 14.98 -11.06 -5.73
C GLU A 50 14.76 -10.01 -6.82
N GLU A 51 14.79 -10.43 -8.07
CA GLU A 51 14.51 -9.60 -9.23
C GLU A 51 13.08 -9.04 -9.23
N LEU A 52 12.07 -9.87 -8.88
CA LEU A 52 10.68 -9.41 -8.79
C LEU A 52 10.48 -8.43 -7.63
N LYS A 53 11.20 -8.62 -6.53
CA LYS A 53 11.18 -7.68 -5.40
C LYS A 53 11.74 -6.30 -5.78
N ALA A 54 12.69 -6.24 -6.70
CA ALA A 54 13.28 -4.99 -7.18
C ALA A 54 12.28 -4.10 -7.93
N PHE A 55 11.21 -4.67 -8.50
CA PHE A 55 10.17 -3.88 -9.18
C PHE A 55 9.32 -3.02 -8.27
N THR A 56 9.31 -3.31 -6.98
CA THR A 56 8.48 -2.61 -6.00
C THR A 56 9.30 -1.75 -5.05
N THR A 57 10.44 -1.26 -5.51
CA THR A 57 11.34 -0.45 -4.71
C THR A 57 11.45 0.98 -5.21
N ALA A 58 11.79 1.89 -4.31
CA ALA A 58 12.19 3.24 -4.68
C ALA A 58 13.67 3.32 -5.11
N GLY A 59 14.42 2.23 -5.00
CA GLY A 59 15.83 2.19 -5.36
C GLY A 59 16.63 3.31 -4.68
N PHE A 60 17.42 4.02 -5.47
CA PHE A 60 18.25 5.12 -4.96
C PHE A 60 17.47 6.40 -4.60
N LEU A 61 16.15 6.46 -4.88
CA LEU A 61 15.34 7.65 -4.55
C LEU A 61 14.99 7.76 -3.07
N GLY A 62 15.10 6.68 -2.31
CA GLY A 62 14.78 6.63 -0.90
C GLY A 62 13.43 5.96 -0.59
N SER A 63 13.36 5.30 0.56
CA SER A 63 12.24 4.45 0.96
C SER A 63 10.92 5.21 1.12
N GLU A 64 10.96 6.50 1.41
CA GLU A 64 9.77 7.34 1.52
C GLU A 64 8.98 7.49 0.22
N TYR A 65 9.61 7.22 -0.92
CA TYR A 65 8.98 7.19 -2.24
C TYR A 65 8.60 5.78 -2.69
N GLY A 66 8.91 4.77 -1.86
CA GLY A 66 8.56 3.39 -2.12
C GLY A 66 7.06 3.14 -2.10
N PRO A 67 6.63 2.01 -2.66
CA PRO A 67 5.22 1.66 -2.67
C PRO A 67 4.72 1.31 -1.27
N PHE A 68 3.54 1.81 -0.94
CA PHE A 68 2.73 1.26 0.13
C PHE A 68 1.99 0.05 -0.43
N ASN A 69 2.36 -1.15 0.03
CA ASN A 69 1.86 -2.39 -0.55
C ASN A 69 0.56 -2.85 0.11
N VAL A 70 -0.48 -3.04 -0.69
CA VAL A 70 -1.75 -3.66 -0.32
C VAL A 70 -1.89 -4.96 -1.12
N ALA A 71 -1.28 -6.03 -0.62
CA ALA A 71 -1.24 -7.31 -1.32
C ALA A 71 -2.63 -7.95 -1.49
N PHE A 72 -3.52 -7.71 -0.53
CA PHE A 72 -4.87 -8.28 -0.48
C PHE A 72 -5.91 -7.16 -0.40
N PRO A 73 -6.53 -6.78 -1.53
CA PRO A 73 -7.55 -5.72 -1.53
C PRO A 73 -8.76 -6.00 -0.63
N ASP A 74 -9.13 -7.27 -0.49
CA ASP A 74 -10.20 -7.72 0.42
C ASP A 74 -9.86 -7.55 1.91
N ALA A 75 -8.58 -7.41 2.23
CA ALA A 75 -8.07 -7.17 3.58
C ALA A 75 -7.33 -5.82 3.68
N ALA A 76 -7.62 -4.88 2.78
CA ALA A 76 -6.93 -3.60 2.73
C ALA A 76 -6.99 -2.81 4.05
N LYS A 77 -8.11 -2.90 4.78
CA LYS A 77 -8.27 -2.30 6.10
C LYS A 77 -7.21 -2.76 7.11
N ASP A 78 -6.77 -4.01 7.02
CA ASP A 78 -5.83 -4.58 7.99
C ASP A 78 -4.45 -3.90 7.91
N VAL A 79 -4.03 -3.41 6.72
CA VAL A 79 -2.73 -2.75 6.55
C VAL A 79 -2.68 -1.36 7.19
N VAL A 80 -3.84 -0.78 7.50
CA VAL A 80 -3.98 0.51 8.19
C VAL A 80 -4.61 0.37 9.59
N THR A 81 -4.71 -0.84 10.09
CA THR A 81 -5.25 -1.13 11.42
C THR A 81 -4.11 -1.62 12.32
N PRO A 82 -3.86 -0.98 13.47
CA PRO A 82 -2.90 -1.49 14.42
C PRO A 82 -3.24 -2.93 14.85
N PRO A 83 -2.23 -3.77 15.09
CA PRO A 83 -2.46 -5.15 15.55
C PRO A 83 -3.32 -5.20 16.80
N GLY A 84 -4.16 -6.24 16.91
CA GLY A 84 -5.00 -6.46 18.09
C GLY A 84 -4.19 -6.39 19.39
N GLY A 85 -4.74 -5.74 20.41
CA GLY A 85 -4.07 -5.52 21.69
C GLY A 85 -2.99 -4.42 21.70
N MET A 86 -2.80 -3.70 20.59
CA MET A 86 -1.92 -2.56 20.52
C MET A 86 -2.66 -1.30 20.97
N SER A 87 -2.43 -0.86 22.21
CA SER A 87 -2.93 0.44 22.65
C SER A 87 -2.16 1.60 21.97
N PRO A 88 -2.78 2.78 21.83
CA PRO A 88 -2.08 3.97 21.28
C PRO A 88 -0.75 4.25 21.98
N GLY A 89 -0.71 4.19 23.31
CA GLY A 89 0.51 4.43 24.07
C GLY A 89 1.61 3.38 23.82
N ARG A 90 1.25 2.11 23.59
CA ARG A 90 2.22 1.08 23.18
C ARG A 90 2.75 1.33 21.79
N PHE A 91 1.91 1.81 20.88
CA PHE A 91 2.31 2.16 19.52
C PHE A 91 3.30 3.32 19.52
N GLU A 92 3.01 4.42 20.24
CA GLU A 92 3.90 5.57 20.39
C GLU A 92 5.23 5.20 21.09
N ASN A 93 5.19 4.34 22.11
CA ASN A 93 6.40 3.87 22.78
C ASN A 93 7.30 3.05 21.85
N ARG A 94 6.70 2.21 20.97
CA ARG A 94 7.45 1.46 19.96
C ARG A 94 8.08 2.37 18.93
N ASP A 95 7.37 3.37 18.44
CA ASP A 95 7.92 4.36 17.52
C ASP A 95 9.10 5.10 18.14
N ARG A 96 8.94 5.59 19.37
CA ARG A 96 10.01 6.28 20.09
C ARG A 96 11.23 5.40 20.32
N PHE A 97 11.01 4.13 20.65
CA PHE A 97 12.09 3.15 20.81
C PHE A 97 12.80 2.88 19.48
N TYR A 98 12.04 2.70 18.41
CA TYR A 98 12.59 2.49 17.08
C TYR A 98 13.45 3.67 16.62
N ARG A 99 12.99 4.91 16.82
CA ARG A 99 13.80 6.12 16.51
C ARG A 99 15.12 6.13 17.26
N ARG A 100 15.10 5.78 18.54
CA ARG A 100 16.33 5.66 19.34
C ARG A 100 17.26 4.57 18.79
N LEU A 101 16.71 3.44 18.35
CA LEU A 101 17.52 2.39 17.72
C LEU A 101 18.15 2.87 16.41
N VAL A 102 17.41 3.57 15.57
CA VAL A 102 17.93 4.14 14.31
C VAL A 102 19.04 5.14 14.60
N ASP A 103 18.86 6.02 15.59
CA ASP A 103 19.87 7.02 15.98
C ASP A 103 21.13 6.40 16.57
N ALA A 104 20.98 5.33 17.36
CA ALA A 104 22.10 4.61 17.98
C ALA A 104 22.75 3.57 17.06
N SER A 105 22.14 3.27 15.92
CA SER A 105 22.59 2.21 15.02
C SER A 105 23.89 2.58 14.30
N PRO A 106 24.88 1.67 14.26
CA PRO A 106 26.06 1.83 13.40
C PRO A 106 25.72 2.00 11.91
N VAL A 107 24.53 1.55 11.48
CA VAL A 107 24.04 1.74 10.11
C VAL A 107 23.93 3.23 9.76
N GLY A 108 23.64 4.10 10.73
CA GLY A 108 23.70 5.54 10.55
C GLY A 108 25.12 6.08 10.27
N GLN A 109 26.16 5.32 10.64
CA GLN A 109 27.56 5.64 10.36
C GLN A 109 28.07 4.97 9.08
N LEU A 110 27.46 3.83 8.68
CA LEU A 110 27.85 3.06 7.50
C LEU A 110 27.03 3.43 6.26
N GLY A 111 25.81 3.94 6.44
CA GLY A 111 24.95 4.45 5.39
C GLY A 111 25.08 5.96 5.19
N SER A 112 24.57 6.46 4.06
CA SER A 112 24.45 7.92 3.88
C SER A 112 23.41 8.47 4.87
N GLY A 113 23.63 9.69 5.38
CA GLY A 113 22.62 10.40 6.19
C GLY A 113 21.25 10.45 5.53
N TYR A 114 21.23 10.49 4.19
CA TYR A 114 20.04 10.44 3.38
C TYR A 114 19.22 9.14 3.58
N GLN A 115 19.87 7.97 3.67
CA GLN A 115 19.16 6.69 3.87
C GLN A 115 18.49 6.63 5.25
N ARG A 116 19.16 7.13 6.29
CA ARG A 116 18.59 7.22 7.64
C ARG A 116 17.37 8.15 7.65
N ASP A 117 17.52 9.33 7.10
CA ASP A 117 16.44 10.33 7.04
C ASP A 117 15.26 9.83 6.21
N SER A 118 15.51 9.10 5.13
CA SER A 118 14.50 8.44 4.31
C SER A 118 13.68 7.42 5.10
N LEU A 119 14.35 6.62 5.93
CA LEU A 119 13.68 5.64 6.79
C LEU A 119 12.78 6.31 7.83
N VAL A 120 13.27 7.38 8.48
CA VAL A 120 12.46 8.16 9.44
C VAL A 120 11.25 8.77 8.76
N ARG A 121 11.42 9.38 7.58
CA ARG A 121 10.29 9.93 6.79
C ARG A 121 9.26 8.86 6.41
N SER A 122 9.68 7.64 6.09
CA SER A 122 8.77 6.54 5.82
C SER A 122 7.90 6.18 7.03
N LEU A 123 8.47 6.19 8.23
CA LEU A 123 7.72 5.99 9.47
C LEU A 123 6.74 7.13 9.74
N ASP A 124 7.18 8.38 9.56
CA ASP A 124 6.31 9.55 9.72
C ASP A 124 5.11 9.50 8.78
N ASN A 125 5.31 9.02 7.54
CA ASN A 125 4.23 8.82 6.58
C ASN A 125 3.24 7.74 7.05
N ALA A 126 3.75 6.61 7.58
CA ALA A 126 2.91 5.56 8.13
C ALA A 126 2.09 6.04 9.34
N HIS A 127 2.71 6.76 10.27
CA HIS A 127 2.03 7.34 11.43
C HIS A 127 0.93 8.32 11.03
N ARG A 128 1.20 9.18 10.05
CA ARG A 128 0.18 10.13 9.53
C ARG A 128 -1.01 9.43 8.93
N LEU A 129 -0.78 8.36 8.16
CA LEU A 129 -1.87 7.57 7.59
C LEU A 129 -2.74 6.94 8.67
N LEU A 130 -2.11 6.26 9.63
CA LEU A 130 -2.82 5.57 10.72
C LEU A 130 -3.64 6.53 11.61
N GLY A 131 -3.18 7.75 11.82
CA GLY A 131 -3.86 8.79 12.58
C GLY A 131 -4.87 9.62 11.78
N SER A 132 -5.04 9.36 10.48
CA SER A 132 -5.86 10.18 9.59
C SER A 132 -7.19 9.53 9.24
N PRO A 133 -8.28 10.31 9.07
CA PRO A 133 -9.52 9.82 8.45
C PRO A 133 -9.31 9.20 7.06
N ALA A 134 -8.22 9.51 6.37
CA ALA A 134 -7.88 8.92 5.09
C ALA A 134 -7.68 7.40 5.16
N ALA A 135 -7.39 6.83 6.34
CA ALA A 135 -7.36 5.38 6.57
C ALA A 135 -8.70 4.71 6.24
N ASN A 136 -9.83 5.41 6.38
CA ASN A 136 -11.16 4.89 6.03
C ASN A 136 -11.29 4.57 4.52
N ALA A 137 -10.46 5.17 3.67
CA ALA A 137 -10.45 4.84 2.25
C ALA A 137 -10.01 3.38 1.97
N PHE A 138 -9.31 2.75 2.90
CA PHE A 138 -8.90 1.36 2.81
C PHE A 138 -10.00 0.37 3.24
N ASP A 139 -11.07 0.84 3.87
CA ASP A 139 -12.19 -0.01 4.31
C ASP A 139 -13.25 -0.14 3.22
N LEU A 140 -13.16 -1.19 2.41
CA LEU A 140 -14.11 -1.47 1.33
C LEU A 140 -15.50 -1.88 1.85
N ALA A 141 -15.62 -2.31 3.11
CA ALA A 141 -16.92 -2.65 3.69
C ALA A 141 -17.81 -1.41 3.92
N LEU A 142 -17.26 -0.21 3.80
CA LEU A 142 -18.03 1.04 3.85
C LEU A 142 -18.72 1.38 2.52
N GLU A 143 -18.46 0.64 1.45
CA GLU A 143 -19.13 0.85 0.16
C GLU A 143 -20.51 0.19 0.13
N SER A 144 -21.42 0.77 -0.65
CA SER A 144 -22.74 0.16 -0.84
C SER A 144 -22.66 -1.17 -1.61
N PRO A 145 -23.57 -2.13 -1.33
CA PRO A 145 -23.61 -3.39 -2.06
C PRO A 145 -23.72 -3.21 -3.57
N GLU A 146 -24.44 -2.18 -4.02
CA GLU A 146 -24.62 -1.84 -5.42
C GLU A 146 -23.31 -1.41 -6.07
N THR A 147 -22.50 -0.63 -5.35
CA THR A 147 -21.17 -0.22 -5.82
C THR A 147 -20.24 -1.41 -5.87
N ILE A 148 -20.22 -2.24 -4.83
CA ILE A 148 -19.39 -3.46 -4.81
C ILE A 148 -19.74 -4.36 -6.00
N ALA A 149 -21.05 -4.54 -6.30
CA ALA A 149 -21.51 -5.38 -7.40
C ALA A 149 -21.07 -4.87 -8.79
N LYS A 150 -20.84 -3.57 -8.96
CA LYS A 150 -20.29 -2.98 -10.21
C LYS A 150 -18.85 -3.44 -10.48
N TYR A 151 -18.08 -3.69 -9.43
CA TYR A 151 -16.68 -4.12 -9.54
C TYR A 151 -16.51 -5.63 -9.38
N VAL A 152 -17.37 -6.25 -8.57
CA VAL A 152 -17.35 -7.69 -8.29
C VAL A 152 -18.71 -8.26 -8.58
N PRO A 153 -18.95 -8.84 -9.78
CA PRO A 153 -20.21 -9.48 -10.11
C PRO A 153 -20.61 -10.52 -9.06
N GLY A 154 -21.84 -10.41 -8.53
CA GLY A 154 -22.33 -11.25 -7.43
C GLY A 154 -22.02 -10.71 -6.03
N GLY A 155 -21.38 -9.54 -5.94
CA GLY A 155 -21.04 -8.91 -4.67
C GLY A 155 -19.84 -9.55 -3.97
N TRP A 156 -19.52 -9.04 -2.79
CA TRP A 156 -18.44 -9.54 -1.97
C TRP A 156 -18.82 -9.57 -0.48
N ASP A 157 -18.52 -10.67 0.17
CA ASP A 157 -18.70 -10.82 1.62
C ASP A 157 -17.36 -10.62 2.33
N PHE A 158 -17.17 -9.46 2.97
CA PHE A 158 -15.94 -9.11 3.70
C PHE A 158 -15.71 -9.92 4.97
N SER A 159 -16.67 -10.74 5.41
CA SER A 159 -16.44 -11.73 6.48
C SER A 159 -15.59 -12.91 5.99
N ARG A 160 -15.52 -13.10 4.66
CA ARG A 160 -14.74 -14.13 4.00
C ARG A 160 -13.47 -13.53 3.45
N ARG A 161 -12.33 -14.06 3.85
CA ARG A 161 -11.06 -13.80 3.16
C ARG A 161 -10.92 -14.74 1.97
N LEU A 162 -10.31 -14.26 0.90
CA LEU A 162 -9.88 -15.11 -0.21
C LEU A 162 -8.77 -16.04 0.31
N GLY A 163 -9.16 -17.07 1.05
CA GLY A 163 -8.27 -18.12 1.55
C GLY A 163 -7.85 -19.03 0.42
N GLY A 164 -6.54 -19.31 0.38
CA GLY A 164 -5.90 -19.90 -0.77
C GLY A 164 -5.91 -21.42 -0.87
N ASP A 165 -7.03 -22.08 -1.06
CA ASP A 165 -6.98 -23.38 -1.74
C ASP A 165 -7.30 -23.17 -3.23
N PHE A 166 -6.27 -22.89 -4.01
CA PHE A 166 -6.34 -22.66 -5.46
C PHE A 166 -6.23 -23.96 -6.27
N SER A 167 -6.33 -25.12 -5.63
CA SER A 167 -6.12 -26.44 -6.25
C SER A 167 -7.25 -26.88 -7.19
N ARG A 168 -8.39 -26.16 -7.21
CA ARG A 168 -9.50 -26.45 -8.11
C ARG A 168 -9.47 -25.54 -9.32
N GLU A 169 -9.37 -26.14 -10.49
CA GLU A 169 -9.50 -25.50 -11.79
C GLU A 169 -10.78 -24.64 -11.84
N GLY A 170 -10.66 -23.37 -12.23
CA GLY A 170 -11.74 -22.38 -12.21
C GLY A 170 -11.86 -21.57 -10.92
N SER A 171 -11.38 -22.04 -9.76
CA SER A 171 -11.40 -21.26 -8.52
C SER A 171 -10.34 -20.16 -8.51
N TYR A 172 -9.18 -20.43 -9.13
CA TYR A 172 -8.09 -19.47 -9.28
C TYR A 172 -8.48 -18.27 -10.16
N GLU A 173 -9.05 -18.54 -11.33
CA GLU A 173 -9.48 -17.50 -12.26
C GLU A 173 -10.57 -16.61 -11.64
N LYS A 174 -11.60 -17.23 -11.07
CA LYS A 174 -12.68 -16.50 -10.37
C LYS A 174 -12.14 -15.65 -9.22
N ALA A 175 -11.24 -16.20 -8.41
CA ALA A 175 -10.62 -15.47 -7.30
C ALA A 175 -9.77 -14.28 -7.81
N ASN A 176 -9.05 -14.44 -8.92
CA ASN A 176 -8.26 -13.36 -9.51
C ASN A 176 -9.13 -12.25 -10.09
N ILE A 177 -10.24 -12.59 -10.77
CA ILE A 177 -11.19 -11.61 -11.28
C ILE A 177 -11.79 -10.81 -10.11
N GLN A 178 -12.21 -11.48 -9.04
CA GLN A 178 -12.75 -10.82 -7.85
C GLN A 178 -11.72 -9.91 -7.17
N ARG A 179 -10.47 -10.36 -7.01
CA ARG A 179 -9.38 -9.55 -6.46
C ARG A 179 -9.08 -8.34 -7.31
N PHE A 180 -9.06 -8.50 -8.63
CA PHE A 180 -8.88 -7.39 -9.55
C PHE A 180 -9.99 -6.35 -9.40
N GLY A 181 -11.26 -6.79 -9.35
CA GLY A 181 -12.40 -5.90 -9.11
C GLY A 181 -12.28 -5.14 -7.79
N LEU A 182 -11.98 -5.85 -6.68
CA LEU A 182 -11.76 -5.20 -5.39
C LEU A 182 -10.56 -4.24 -5.41
N GLY A 183 -9.50 -4.58 -6.15
CA GLY A 183 -8.35 -3.70 -6.35
C GLY A 183 -8.72 -2.40 -7.07
N CYS A 184 -9.55 -2.49 -8.11
CA CYS A 184 -10.07 -1.31 -8.82
C CYS A 184 -10.97 -0.45 -7.92
N LEU A 185 -11.84 -1.07 -7.13
CA LEU A 185 -12.68 -0.37 -6.16
C LEU A 185 -11.83 0.35 -5.11
N LEU A 186 -10.81 -0.31 -4.57
CA LEU A 186 -9.88 0.29 -3.62
C LEU A 186 -9.13 1.48 -4.24
N ALA A 187 -8.62 1.32 -5.48
CA ALA A 187 -7.93 2.41 -6.18
C ALA A 187 -8.83 3.63 -6.36
N ARG A 188 -10.12 3.43 -6.71
CA ARG A 188 -11.11 4.51 -6.79
C ARG A 188 -11.27 5.23 -5.45
N ARG A 189 -11.49 4.49 -4.35
CA ARG A 189 -11.65 5.06 -3.02
C ARG A 189 -10.44 5.90 -2.59
N LEU A 190 -9.25 5.35 -2.79
CA LEU A 190 -8.00 6.04 -2.48
C LEU A 190 -7.82 7.32 -3.30
N ALA A 191 -8.19 7.28 -4.58
CA ALA A 191 -8.12 8.45 -5.44
C ALA A 191 -9.12 9.55 -5.03
N LEU A 192 -10.31 9.19 -4.57
CA LEU A 192 -11.32 10.12 -4.04
C LEU A 192 -10.88 10.69 -2.68
N GLY A 193 -10.46 9.83 -1.76
CA GLY A 193 -9.98 10.23 -0.43
C GLY A 193 -8.75 11.14 -0.50
N ALA A 194 -7.83 10.90 -1.44
CA ALA A 194 -6.69 11.77 -1.68
C ALA A 194 -7.08 13.17 -2.18
N ARG A 195 -8.26 13.32 -2.77
CA ARG A 195 -8.81 14.60 -3.22
C ARG A 195 -9.69 15.29 -2.18
N GLY A 196 -9.90 14.67 -1.01
CA GLY A 196 -10.85 15.14 -0.01
C GLY A 196 -12.31 15.06 -0.46
N LEU A 197 -12.59 14.27 -1.51
CA LEU A 197 -13.94 14.04 -1.99
C LEU A 197 -14.62 12.98 -1.10
N PRO A 198 -15.96 13.05 -0.94
CA PRO A 198 -16.69 12.01 -0.25
C PRO A 198 -16.36 10.65 -0.89
N VAL A 199 -16.06 9.70 -0.06
CA VAL A 199 -15.79 8.34 -0.50
C VAL A 199 -17.12 7.59 -0.74
N ASP A 200 -18.22 8.23 -0.39
CA ASP A 200 -19.57 7.72 -0.64
C ASP A 200 -19.92 7.84 -2.13
N PRO A 201 -20.15 6.71 -2.82
CA PRO A 201 -20.29 6.68 -4.27
C PRO A 201 -21.62 7.23 -4.77
N ASP A 202 -22.63 7.19 -3.94
CA ASP A 202 -23.99 7.56 -4.30
C ASP A 202 -24.38 8.91 -3.71
N GLY A 203 -23.37 9.80 -3.51
CA GLY A 203 -23.60 11.16 -3.03
C GLY A 203 -24.93 11.68 -3.56
N ALA A 204 -26.01 11.27 -2.93
CA ALA A 204 -27.28 11.91 -3.06
C ALA A 204 -27.01 13.37 -2.70
N SER A 205 -26.86 14.18 -3.72
CA SER A 205 -27.02 15.60 -3.58
C SER A 205 -28.39 15.81 -2.96
N THR A 206 -28.43 15.83 -1.64
CA THR A 206 -29.56 16.48 -0.96
C THR A 206 -29.40 17.94 -1.29
N GLY A 207 -30.18 18.34 -2.31
CA GLY A 207 -30.40 19.73 -2.67
C GLY A 207 -31.04 20.51 -1.55
#